data_bf9bc2e2d9bc6ac3e0a38cbf597856f2
#
_entry.id   bf9bc2e2d9bc6ac3e0a38cbf597856f2
#
_cell.length_a   1.000
_cell.length_b   1.000
_cell.length_c   1.000
_cell.angle_alpha   90.00
_cell.angle_beta   90.00
_cell.angle_gamma   90.00
#
_symmetry.space_group_name_H-M   'P 1'
#
loop_
_entity.id
_entity.type
_entity.pdbx_description
1 polymer ?
#
loop_
_entity_poly.entity_id
_entity_poly.type
_entity_poly.pdbx_seq_one_letter_code
_entity_poly.pdbx_strand_id
1 'polypeptide(L)'
;GATNQNLNAAIKLIKGSSVAVEFHMNAATSKQANGIETIALPKDKKLAQDLSKAVADAFGSRLRGDNGWIDQSQSARGKLGFISNGGLIVELGFISNEEELFQFNARYWSAAKAVAMILIKHEKALK
;
A
#
# COMPACT_ATOMS: atom_id res chain seq x y z
N GLY A 1 -18.74 2.34 -4.44
CA GLY A 1 -19.47 1.13 -4.08
C GLY A 1 -18.85 0.41 -2.89
N ALA A 2 -19.43 -0.71 -2.55
CA ALA A 2 -18.97 -1.51 -1.40
C ALA A 2 -17.49 -1.90 -1.52
N THR A 3 -17.04 -2.18 -2.73
CA THR A 3 -15.65 -2.54 -2.99
C THR A 3 -14.71 -1.40 -2.61
N ASN A 4 -15.08 -0.16 -2.96
CA ASN A 4 -14.25 0.99 -2.63
C ASN A 4 -14.16 1.21 -1.12
N GLN A 5 -15.25 0.97 -0.39
CA GLN A 5 -15.24 1.08 1.06
C GLN A 5 -14.28 0.07 1.67
N ASN A 6 -14.26 -1.16 1.15
CA ASN A 6 -13.34 -2.18 1.66
C ASN A 6 -11.88 -1.85 1.36
N LEU A 7 -11.62 -1.21 0.20
CA LEU A 7 -10.28 -0.84 -0.19
C LEU A 7 -9.70 0.30 0.65
N ASN A 8 -10.55 1.06 1.32
CA ASN A 8 -10.12 2.18 2.16
C ASN A 8 -10.07 1.81 3.64
N ALA A 9 -10.16 0.53 3.97
CA ALA A 9 -10.13 0.11 5.36
C ALA A 9 -8.76 0.38 5.97
N ALA A 10 -8.76 1.02 7.14
CA ALA A 10 -7.54 1.22 7.91
C ALA A 10 -7.30 -0.02 8.77
N ILE A 11 -6.06 -0.48 8.83
CA ILE A 11 -5.68 -1.64 9.63
C ILE A 11 -4.85 -1.19 10.81
N LYS A 12 -5.36 -1.43 12.02
CA LYS A 12 -4.60 -1.32 13.25
C LYS A 12 -4.28 -2.73 13.70
N LEU A 13 -3.07 -3.17 13.46
CA LEU A 13 -2.69 -4.54 13.70
C LEU A 13 -2.46 -4.87 15.15
N ILE A 14 -1.91 -3.93 15.91
CA ILE A 14 -1.51 -4.17 17.28
C ILE A 14 -1.98 -3.01 18.13
N LYS A 15 -2.64 -3.34 19.23
CA LYS A 15 -3.06 -2.33 20.19
C LYS A 15 -1.84 -1.57 20.70
N GLY A 16 -1.85 -0.26 20.59
CA GLY A 16 -0.72 0.58 20.96
C GLY A 16 0.33 0.73 19.87
N SER A 17 0.10 0.17 18.67
CA SER A 17 1.00 0.34 17.54
C SER A 17 1.02 1.80 17.10
N SER A 18 2.22 2.29 16.74
CA SER A 18 2.41 3.61 16.16
C SER A 18 2.17 3.63 14.67
N VAL A 19 1.91 2.48 14.05
CA VAL A 19 1.78 2.35 12.60
C VAL A 19 0.32 2.14 12.23
N ALA A 20 -0.18 2.98 11.32
CA ALA A 20 -1.50 2.82 10.72
C ALA A 20 -1.33 2.71 9.21
N VAL A 21 -2.01 1.75 8.60
CA VAL A 21 -1.91 1.49 7.16
C VAL A 21 -3.30 1.47 6.55
N GLU A 22 -3.47 2.18 5.43
CA GLU A 22 -4.67 2.11 4.61
C GLU A 22 -4.34 1.45 3.28
N PHE A 23 -5.31 0.71 2.75
CA PHE A 23 -5.20 0.12 1.41
C PHE A 23 -6.11 0.87 0.45
N HIS A 24 -5.57 1.19 -0.72
CA HIS A 24 -6.30 1.86 -1.79
C HIS A 24 -6.01 1.18 -3.12
N MET A 25 -6.96 1.27 -4.05
CA MET A 25 -6.67 1.01 -5.45
C MET A 25 -6.44 2.36 -6.13
N ASN A 26 -5.36 2.45 -6.87
CA ASN A 26 -5.04 3.64 -7.64
C ASN A 26 -5.90 3.69 -8.91
N ALA A 27 -5.96 4.83 -9.54
CA ALA A 27 -6.68 5.00 -10.81
C ALA A 27 -5.91 5.96 -11.71
N ALA A 28 -5.97 5.71 -13.00
CA ALA A 28 -5.35 6.57 -14.00
C ALA A 28 -6.22 6.60 -15.25
N THR A 29 -6.08 7.65 -16.06
CA THR A 29 -6.75 7.71 -17.36
C THR A 29 -6.20 6.63 -18.29
N SER A 30 -4.91 6.31 -18.18
CA SER A 30 -4.32 5.22 -18.96
C SER A 30 -4.69 3.88 -18.36
N LYS A 31 -5.24 2.99 -19.18
CA LYS A 31 -5.53 1.61 -18.75
C LYS A 31 -4.28 0.76 -18.62
N GLN A 32 -3.13 1.29 -19.07
CA GLN A 32 -1.86 0.58 -19.01
C GLN A 32 -1.06 0.88 -17.75
N ALA A 33 -1.44 1.92 -16.99
CA ALA A 33 -0.78 2.22 -15.73
C ALA A 33 -0.89 1.02 -14.79
N ASN A 34 0.24 0.65 -14.17
CA ASN A 34 0.31 -0.54 -13.33
C ASN A 34 1.40 -0.39 -12.27
N GLY A 35 1.38 -1.29 -11.29
CA GLY A 35 2.40 -1.38 -10.28
C GLY A 35 1.92 -1.00 -8.90
N ILE A 36 2.75 -1.32 -7.92
CA ILE A 36 2.47 -1.18 -6.49
C ILE A 36 3.32 -0.04 -5.94
N GLU A 37 2.73 0.79 -5.12
CA GLU A 37 3.45 1.86 -4.44
C GLU A 37 2.87 2.09 -3.06
N THR A 38 3.70 2.54 -2.13
CA THR A 38 3.26 2.93 -0.79
C THR A 38 3.66 4.38 -0.55
N ILE A 39 2.68 5.20 -0.21
CA ILE A 39 2.88 6.61 0.12
C ILE A 39 3.20 6.70 1.60
N ALA A 40 4.32 7.34 1.94
CA ALA A 40 4.76 7.46 3.32
C ALA A 40 5.70 8.64 3.48
N LEU A 41 5.89 9.07 4.73
CA LEU A 41 6.93 10.05 5.05
C LEU A 41 8.32 9.45 4.80
N PRO A 42 9.34 10.29 4.52
CA PRO A 42 10.70 9.76 4.30
C PRO A 42 11.24 8.90 5.44
N LYS A 43 10.85 9.17 6.68
CA LYS A 43 11.29 8.37 7.83
C LYS A 43 10.81 6.92 7.75
N ASP A 44 9.72 6.68 7.01
CA ASP A 44 9.10 5.36 6.88
C ASP A 44 9.38 4.73 5.51
N LYS A 45 10.35 5.27 4.76
CA LYS A 45 10.68 4.81 3.41
C LYS A 45 10.95 3.31 3.37
N LYS A 46 11.77 2.80 4.28
CA LYS A 46 12.13 1.38 4.27
C LYS A 46 10.92 0.49 4.51
N LEU A 47 10.08 0.85 5.46
CA LEU A 47 8.85 0.12 5.73
C LEU A 47 7.93 0.15 4.51
N ALA A 48 7.80 1.33 3.88
CA ALA A 48 6.98 1.49 2.68
C ALA A 48 7.48 0.57 1.56
N GLN A 49 8.79 0.51 1.35
CA GLN A 49 9.37 -0.36 0.33
C GLN A 49 9.12 -1.84 0.64
N ASP A 50 9.23 -2.23 1.90
CA ASP A 50 8.98 -3.61 2.32
C ASP A 50 7.51 -4.00 2.12
N LEU A 51 6.58 -3.10 2.43
CA LEU A 51 5.14 -3.33 2.23
C LEU A 51 4.83 -3.48 0.73
N SER A 52 5.33 -2.57 -0.08
CA SER A 52 5.10 -2.63 -1.53
C SER A 52 5.67 -3.91 -2.14
N LYS A 53 6.86 -4.32 -1.70
CA LYS A 53 7.47 -5.54 -2.21
C LYS A 53 6.63 -6.78 -1.84
N ALA A 54 6.12 -6.82 -0.62
CA ALA A 54 5.27 -7.94 -0.18
C ALA A 54 4.02 -8.06 -1.04
N VAL A 55 3.37 -6.92 -1.34
CA VAL A 55 2.19 -6.90 -2.20
C VAL A 55 2.55 -7.26 -3.64
N ALA A 56 3.63 -6.69 -4.16
CA ALA A 56 4.08 -6.96 -5.53
C ALA A 56 4.39 -8.45 -5.72
N ASP A 57 5.05 -9.07 -4.75
CA ASP A 57 5.35 -10.50 -4.81
C ASP A 57 4.06 -11.33 -4.79
N ALA A 58 3.07 -10.93 -3.97
CA ALA A 58 1.80 -11.65 -3.90
C ALA A 58 1.00 -11.56 -5.21
N PHE A 59 1.05 -10.42 -5.89
CA PHE A 59 0.29 -10.17 -7.11
C PHE A 59 1.07 -10.47 -8.40
N GLY A 60 2.39 -10.65 -8.30
CA GLY A 60 3.23 -10.75 -9.50
C GLY A 60 3.33 -9.41 -10.22
N SER A 61 3.30 -8.30 -9.49
CA SER A 61 3.31 -6.94 -10.04
C SER A 61 4.68 -6.30 -9.88
N ARG A 62 4.88 -5.16 -10.58
CA ARG A 62 6.11 -4.39 -10.46
C ARG A 62 5.99 -3.33 -9.37
N LEU A 63 7.13 -2.83 -8.93
CA LEU A 63 7.21 -1.71 -7.99
C LEU A 63 7.28 -0.38 -8.74
N ARG A 64 6.57 0.62 -8.24
CA ARG A 64 6.61 1.99 -8.74
C ARG A 64 7.47 2.85 -7.83
N GLY A 65 7.78 4.07 -8.28
CA GLY A 65 8.51 5.03 -7.48
C GLY A 65 9.91 4.55 -7.11
N ASP A 66 10.34 4.84 -5.90
CA ASP A 66 11.65 4.43 -5.39
C ASP A 66 11.50 3.06 -4.72
N ASN A 67 11.60 2.01 -5.52
CA ASN A 67 11.43 0.62 -5.08
C ASN A 67 10.16 0.42 -4.26
N GLY A 68 9.07 1.06 -4.69
CA GLY A 68 7.77 0.94 -4.05
C GLY A 68 7.44 2.05 -3.07
N TRP A 69 8.33 3.00 -2.85
CA TRP A 69 8.05 4.15 -1.99
C TRP A 69 7.83 5.41 -2.81
N ILE A 70 6.81 6.17 -2.42
CA ILE A 70 6.54 7.50 -2.97
C ILE A 70 6.33 8.46 -1.79
N ASP A 71 7.05 9.59 -1.82
CA ASP A 71 6.79 10.67 -0.86
C ASP A 71 5.45 11.31 -1.19
N GLN A 72 4.74 11.79 -0.17
CA GLN A 72 3.40 12.37 -0.38
C GLN A 72 3.45 13.57 -1.34
N SER A 73 4.55 14.30 -1.40
CA SER A 73 4.70 15.41 -2.34
C SER A 73 4.65 14.98 -3.81
N GLN A 74 4.97 13.73 -4.09
CA GLN A 74 4.98 13.14 -5.43
C GLN A 74 3.71 12.34 -5.74
N SER A 75 2.83 12.20 -4.75
CA SER A 75 1.59 11.46 -4.90
C SER A 75 0.58 12.27 -5.71
N ALA A 76 -0.20 11.61 -6.55
CA ALA A 76 -1.32 12.22 -7.24
C ALA A 76 -2.37 12.77 -6.26
N ARG A 77 -2.39 12.24 -5.03
CA ARG A 77 -3.32 12.69 -3.98
C ARG A 77 -2.84 13.97 -3.29
N GLY A 78 -1.57 14.36 -3.50
CA GLY A 78 -0.98 15.50 -2.83
C GLY A 78 -0.72 15.24 -1.36
N LYS A 79 -0.68 16.32 -0.56
CA LYS A 79 -0.41 16.23 0.87
C LYS A 79 -1.65 15.73 1.60
N LEU A 80 -1.49 14.68 2.38
CA LEU A 80 -2.58 14.02 3.10
C LEU A 80 -2.32 14.06 4.61
N GLY A 81 -3.35 14.43 5.37
CA GLY A 81 -3.25 14.45 6.84
C GLY A 81 -2.87 13.10 7.42
N PHE A 82 -3.41 12.02 6.86
CA PHE A 82 -3.08 10.67 7.30
C PHE A 82 -1.59 10.38 7.21
N ILE A 83 -0.96 10.72 6.08
CA ILE A 83 0.48 10.53 5.88
C ILE A 83 1.27 11.47 6.78
N SER A 84 0.88 12.74 6.85
CA SER A 84 1.57 13.74 7.67
C SER A 84 1.62 13.34 9.15
N ASN A 85 0.67 12.55 9.60
CA ASN A 85 0.61 12.03 10.97
C ASN A 85 1.24 10.63 11.12
N GLY A 86 1.97 10.17 10.10
CA GLY A 86 2.73 8.94 10.18
C GLY A 86 2.05 7.71 9.60
N GLY A 87 0.88 7.86 8.97
CA GLY A 87 0.22 6.74 8.31
C GLY A 87 0.88 6.40 6.98
N LEU A 88 0.64 5.18 6.50
CA LEU A 88 1.12 4.72 5.21
C LEU A 88 -0.09 4.30 4.36
N ILE A 89 -0.06 4.65 3.08
CA ILE A 89 -1.11 4.24 2.14
C ILE A 89 -0.49 3.29 1.12
N VAL A 90 -0.94 2.04 1.13
CA VAL A 90 -0.49 1.03 0.19
C VAL A 90 -1.45 1.02 -1.00
N GLU A 91 -0.94 1.41 -2.17
CA GLU A 91 -1.69 1.35 -3.42
C GLU A 91 -1.51 -0.04 -4.02
N LEU A 92 -2.60 -0.80 -4.06
CA LEU A 92 -2.58 -2.23 -4.41
C LEU A 92 -2.60 -2.49 -5.91
N GLY A 93 -2.41 -1.48 -6.70
CA GLY A 93 -2.47 -1.55 -8.16
C GLY A 93 -3.45 -0.53 -8.70
N PHE A 94 -3.74 -0.60 -9.98
CA PHE A 94 -4.63 0.34 -10.66
C PHE A 94 -5.94 -0.33 -11.03
N ILE A 95 -7.04 0.22 -10.51
CA ILE A 95 -8.38 -0.27 -10.83
C ILE A 95 -8.70 -0.10 -12.34
N SER A 96 -8.02 0.85 -12.99
CA SER A 96 -8.15 1.10 -14.42
C SER A 96 -7.44 0.05 -15.28
N ASN A 97 -6.59 -0.80 -14.70
CA ASN A 97 -5.87 -1.85 -15.40
C ASN A 97 -6.55 -3.19 -15.13
N GLU A 98 -7.07 -3.83 -16.19
CA GLU A 98 -7.85 -5.06 -16.04
C GLU A 98 -7.04 -6.20 -15.41
N GLU A 99 -5.78 -6.34 -15.80
CA GLU A 99 -4.91 -7.39 -15.26
C GLU A 99 -4.67 -7.18 -13.77
N GLU A 100 -4.41 -5.95 -13.35
CA GLU A 100 -4.18 -5.66 -11.94
C GLU A 100 -5.44 -5.86 -11.11
N LEU A 101 -6.58 -5.46 -11.65
CA LEU A 101 -7.86 -5.69 -10.97
C LEU A 101 -8.14 -7.19 -10.82
N PHE A 102 -7.83 -7.96 -11.86
CA PHE A 102 -7.96 -9.41 -11.81
C PHE A 102 -7.08 -10.00 -10.71
N GLN A 103 -5.80 -9.61 -10.65
CA GLN A 103 -4.88 -10.12 -9.63
C GLN A 103 -5.33 -9.70 -8.23
N PHE A 104 -5.82 -8.47 -8.07
CA PHE A 104 -6.36 -8.01 -6.80
C PHE A 104 -7.51 -8.92 -6.34
N ASN A 105 -8.50 -9.16 -7.22
CA ASN A 105 -9.66 -9.98 -6.86
C ASN A 105 -9.27 -11.41 -6.54
N ALA A 106 -8.27 -11.94 -7.23
CA ALA A 106 -7.85 -13.34 -7.05
C ALA A 106 -6.97 -13.54 -5.82
N ARG A 107 -6.17 -12.51 -5.43
CA ARG A 107 -5.07 -12.70 -4.48
C ARG A 107 -4.99 -11.68 -3.35
N TYR A 108 -6.03 -10.88 -3.14
CA TYR A 108 -5.93 -9.84 -2.11
C TYR A 108 -5.68 -10.42 -0.71
N TRP A 109 -6.18 -11.61 -0.42
CA TRP A 109 -5.93 -12.26 0.87
C TRP A 109 -4.44 -12.56 1.07
N SER A 110 -3.75 -12.99 0.01
CA SER A 110 -2.31 -13.25 0.07
C SER A 110 -1.55 -11.96 0.32
N ALA A 111 -1.94 -10.88 -0.34
CA ALA A 111 -1.32 -9.57 -0.14
C ALA A 111 -1.56 -9.05 1.28
N ALA A 112 -2.79 -9.16 1.78
CA ALA A 112 -3.13 -8.72 3.12
C ALA A 112 -2.33 -9.48 4.18
N LYS A 113 -2.19 -10.78 4.01
CA LYS A 113 -1.39 -11.61 4.92
C LYS A 113 0.08 -11.22 4.88
N ALA A 114 0.62 -10.99 3.68
CA ALA A 114 2.02 -10.59 3.52
C ALA A 114 2.29 -9.25 4.19
N VAL A 115 1.40 -8.27 4.01
CA VAL A 115 1.50 -6.97 4.66
C VAL A 115 1.46 -7.13 6.19
N ALA A 116 0.53 -7.93 6.69
CA ALA A 116 0.42 -8.17 8.14
C ALA A 116 1.72 -8.73 8.71
N MET A 117 2.36 -9.65 8.02
CA MET A 117 3.63 -10.23 8.47
C MET A 117 4.75 -9.19 8.50
N ILE A 118 4.81 -8.30 7.52
CA ILE A 118 5.80 -7.22 7.49
C ILE A 118 5.58 -6.28 8.68
N LEU A 119 4.33 -5.92 8.97
CA LEU A 119 4.00 -5.01 10.07
C LEU A 119 4.31 -5.63 11.42
N ILE A 120 4.02 -6.91 11.60
CA ILE A 120 4.35 -7.62 12.84
C ILE A 120 5.86 -7.64 13.06
N LYS A 121 6.62 -7.94 11.99
CA LYS A 121 8.08 -7.93 12.06
C LYS A 121 8.61 -6.54 12.41
N HIS A 122 8.03 -5.50 11.82
CA HIS A 122 8.39 -4.12 12.11
C HIS A 122 8.17 -3.77 13.58
N GLU A 123 7.00 -4.12 14.13
CA GLU A 123 6.68 -3.87 15.53
C GLU A 123 7.65 -4.59 16.47
N LYS A 124 8.01 -5.82 16.17
CA LYS A 124 8.97 -6.57 16.97
C LYS A 124 10.35 -5.91 16.95
N ALA A 125 10.75 -5.34 15.83
CA ALA A 125 12.04 -4.67 15.71
C ALA A 125 12.11 -3.39 16.53
N LEU A 126 10.96 -2.76 16.82
CA LEU A 126 10.89 -1.54 17.61
C LEU A 126 10.98 -1.79 19.12
N LYS A 127 10.87 -3.05 19.54
CA LYS A 127 10.89 -3.42 20.99
C LYS A 127 12.30 -3.89 21.43
#